data_167321a03625431e440e07882e5849d1
#
_entry.id   167321a03625431e440e07882e5849d1
#
_cell.length_a   1.000
_cell.length_b   1.000
_cell.length_c   1.000
_cell.angle_alpha   90.00
_cell.angle_beta   90.00
_cell.angle_gamma   90.00
#
_symmetry.space_group_name_H-M   'P 1'
#
loop_
_entity.id
_entity.type
_entity.pdbx_description
1 polymer ?
#
loop_
_entity_poly.entity_id
_entity_poly.type
_entity_poly.pdbx_seq_one_letter_code
_entity_poly.pdbx_strand_id
1 'polypeptide(L)'
;AGDDKADEIDRLRRDILACRVCEAHLPNPPRPIMAISATAKIVITGQAPGRLAHESGVPWNDPSGIRLREWMGIGDADFYNPAKVALVPMGFCFPGTGKSGDLPPRRECAPQWHGRIRNVLPPRRLTLLVGTYAQKAGLPKEHRGAVTAGWRPRRETSYPPRGNV
;
A
#
# COMPACT_ATOMS: atom_id res chain seq x y z
N ALA A 1 15.27 -14.17 17.88
CA ALA A 1 14.51 -14.26 16.62
C ALA A 1 13.57 -13.07 16.39
N GLY A 2 12.99 -12.49 17.42
CA GLY A 2 12.12 -11.29 17.29
C GLY A 2 12.90 -10.00 17.02
N ASP A 3 14.04 -9.84 17.65
CA ASP A 3 14.90 -8.65 17.54
C ASP A 3 15.53 -8.56 16.13
N ASP A 4 15.93 -9.68 15.54
CA ASP A 4 16.53 -9.71 14.19
C ASP A 4 15.57 -9.19 13.11
N LYS A 5 14.28 -9.53 13.19
CA LYS A 5 13.28 -9.04 12.25
C LYS A 5 12.96 -7.56 12.42
N ALA A 6 12.91 -7.07 13.64
CA ALA A 6 12.71 -5.66 13.92
C ALA A 6 13.89 -4.83 13.38
N ASP A 7 15.11 -5.30 13.58
CA ASP A 7 16.32 -4.66 13.07
C ASP A 7 16.37 -4.67 11.53
N GLU A 8 15.90 -5.74 10.89
CA GLU A 8 15.82 -5.84 9.44
C GLU A 8 14.81 -4.83 8.88
N ILE A 9 13.65 -4.69 9.52
CA ILE A 9 12.62 -3.71 9.14
C ILE A 9 13.15 -2.29 9.32
N ASP A 10 13.81 -1.99 10.40
CA ASP A 10 14.36 -0.66 10.65
C ASP A 10 15.46 -0.30 9.64
N ARG A 11 16.30 -1.25 9.26
CA ARG A 11 17.27 -1.06 8.17
C ARG A 11 16.57 -0.80 6.83
N LEU A 12 15.60 -1.61 6.49
CA LEU A 12 14.83 -1.46 5.25
C LEU A 12 14.10 -0.11 5.19
N ARG A 13 13.49 0.31 6.29
CA ARG A 13 12.85 1.63 6.38
C ARG A 13 13.85 2.76 6.14
N ARG A 14 15.02 2.70 6.77
CA ARG A 14 16.08 3.71 6.55
C ARG A 14 16.54 3.74 5.10
N ASP A 15 16.74 2.58 4.49
CA ASP A 15 17.13 2.48 3.08
C ASP A 15 16.09 3.12 2.16
N ILE A 16 14.81 2.83 2.40
CA ILE A 16 13.70 3.40 1.61
C ILE A 16 13.64 4.91 1.79
N LEU A 17 13.70 5.40 3.02
CA LEU A 17 13.64 6.84 3.33
C LEU A 17 14.83 7.62 2.75
N ALA A 18 15.97 6.97 2.58
CA ALA A 18 17.16 7.56 1.96
C ALA A 18 17.19 7.42 0.43
N CYS A 19 16.19 6.79 -0.18
CA CYS A 19 16.15 6.54 -1.62
C CYS A 19 16.05 7.84 -2.42
N ARG A 20 16.93 7.98 -3.43
CA ARG A 20 16.96 9.12 -4.34
C ARG A 20 17.01 8.73 -5.82
N VAL A 21 16.67 7.49 -6.12
CA VAL A 21 16.78 6.93 -7.48
C VAL A 21 15.99 7.74 -8.51
N CYS A 22 14.83 8.26 -8.13
CA CYS A 22 13.95 9.01 -9.03
C CYS A 22 14.08 10.53 -8.89
N GLU A 23 15.03 11.05 -8.12
CA GLU A 23 15.14 12.48 -7.78
C GLU A 23 15.08 13.40 -9.00
N ALA A 24 15.76 13.05 -10.09
CA ALA A 24 15.78 13.83 -11.33
C ALA A 24 14.41 13.87 -12.06
N HIS A 25 13.49 13.00 -11.70
CA HIS A 25 12.19 12.84 -12.38
C HIS A 25 11.00 13.24 -11.49
N LEU A 26 11.26 13.68 -10.28
CA LEU A 26 10.22 14.11 -9.33
C LEU A 26 10.07 15.63 -9.35
N PRO A 27 8.84 16.17 -9.15
CA PRO A 27 8.62 17.62 -9.10
C PRO A 27 9.19 18.25 -7.83
N ASN A 28 9.38 17.47 -6.78
CA ASN A 28 9.87 17.88 -5.46
C ASN A 28 11.01 16.97 -5.02
N PRO A 29 11.81 17.37 -4.01
CA PRO A 29 12.78 16.47 -3.41
C PRO A 29 12.13 15.14 -2.98
N PRO A 30 12.83 14.00 -3.11
CA PRO A 30 12.27 12.70 -2.75
C PRO A 30 11.77 12.67 -1.31
N ARG A 31 10.54 12.20 -1.13
CA ARG A 31 9.92 11.99 0.17
C ARG A 31 9.17 10.66 0.15
N PRO A 32 9.88 9.53 0.36
CA PRO A 32 9.23 8.23 0.41
C PRO A 32 8.23 8.15 1.56
N ILE A 33 7.02 7.69 1.26
CA ILE A 33 5.93 7.55 2.23
C ILE A 33 5.46 6.11 2.21
N MET A 34 5.63 5.42 3.32
CA MET A 34 5.21 4.03 3.52
C MET A 34 5.15 3.72 5.01
N ALA A 35 4.48 2.61 5.36
CA ALA A 35 4.47 2.08 6.71
C ALA A 35 4.60 0.56 6.66
N ILE A 36 5.55 0.01 7.38
CA ILE A 36 5.79 -1.44 7.46
C ILE A 36 6.11 -1.86 8.90
N SER A 37 5.74 -3.08 9.23
CA SER A 37 6.15 -3.74 10.48
C SER A 37 6.16 -5.27 10.30
N ALA A 38 6.78 -5.98 11.23
CA ALA A 38 6.80 -7.44 11.24
C ALA A 38 5.44 -8.07 11.60
N THR A 39 4.51 -7.30 12.13
CA THR A 39 3.23 -7.78 12.68
C THR A 39 2.00 -7.39 11.87
N ALA A 40 2.15 -6.49 10.89
CA ALA A 40 1.04 -6.01 10.07
C ALA A 40 0.43 -7.13 9.23
N LYS A 41 -0.82 -7.45 9.49
CA LYS A 41 -1.56 -8.51 8.76
C LYS A 41 -2.45 -7.95 7.64
N ILE A 42 -2.60 -6.65 7.55
CA ILE A 42 -3.28 -5.97 6.46
C ILE A 42 -2.26 -5.14 5.71
N VAL A 43 -2.17 -5.34 4.40
CA VAL A 43 -1.29 -4.57 3.52
C VAL A 43 -2.15 -3.84 2.51
N ILE A 44 -1.97 -2.53 2.40
CA ILE A 44 -2.66 -1.71 1.42
C ILE A 44 -1.65 -1.23 0.39
N THR A 45 -1.86 -1.64 -0.84
CA THR A 45 -1.05 -1.21 -1.99
C THR A 45 -1.89 -0.31 -2.88
N GLY A 46 -1.58 0.97 -2.86
CA GLY A 46 -2.15 1.98 -3.74
C GLY A 46 -1.20 2.35 -4.87
N GLN A 47 -1.51 3.43 -5.57
CA GLN A 47 -0.71 3.91 -6.71
C GLN A 47 0.59 4.57 -6.24
N ALA A 48 0.47 5.73 -5.63
CA ALA A 48 1.57 6.54 -5.09
C ALA A 48 0.97 7.63 -4.18
N PRO A 49 1.77 8.27 -3.31
CA PRO A 49 1.33 9.43 -2.57
C PRO A 49 0.88 10.54 -3.52
N GLY A 50 -0.25 11.18 -3.22
CA GLY A 50 -0.68 12.39 -3.88
C GLY A 50 -0.01 13.64 -3.28
N ARG A 51 -0.36 14.82 -3.81
CA ARG A 51 0.20 16.10 -3.33
C ARG A 51 -0.03 16.32 -1.83
N LEU A 52 -1.25 16.07 -1.34
CA LEU A 52 -1.57 16.26 0.08
C LEU A 52 -0.78 15.31 0.99
N ALA A 53 -0.61 14.06 0.59
CA ALA A 53 0.22 13.12 1.31
C ALA A 53 1.69 13.53 1.31
N HIS A 54 2.20 14.01 0.18
CA HIS A 54 3.58 14.51 0.07
C HIS A 54 3.80 15.71 1.00
N GLU A 55 2.90 16.69 0.99
CA GLU A 55 3.01 17.91 1.80
C GLU A 55 2.93 17.64 3.31
N SER A 56 2.00 16.77 3.72
CA SER A 56 1.80 16.42 5.13
C SER A 56 2.72 15.32 5.65
N GLY A 57 3.26 14.50 4.78
CA GLY A 57 3.98 13.27 5.14
C GLY A 57 3.06 12.14 5.63
N VAL A 58 1.75 12.31 5.55
CA VAL A 58 0.75 11.34 6.00
C VAL A 58 0.09 10.69 4.80
N PRO A 59 0.27 9.38 4.59
CA PRO A 59 -0.34 8.66 3.47
C PRO A 59 -1.85 8.61 3.64
N TRP A 60 -2.57 8.61 2.52
CA TRP A 60 -4.04 8.55 2.53
C TRP A 60 -4.73 9.69 3.32
N ASN A 61 -4.08 10.83 3.45
CA ASN A 61 -4.61 12.01 4.09
C ASN A 61 -5.35 12.90 3.06
N ASP A 62 -6.37 12.34 2.46
CA ASP A 62 -7.16 12.94 1.38
C ASP A 62 -8.57 12.30 1.33
N PRO A 63 -9.49 12.80 0.47
CA PRO A 63 -10.83 12.22 0.35
C PRO A 63 -10.86 10.74 0.00
N SER A 64 -9.90 10.25 -0.80
CA SER A 64 -9.82 8.83 -1.15
C SER A 64 -9.43 7.97 0.06
N GLY A 65 -8.58 8.47 0.93
CA GLY A 65 -8.21 7.83 2.18
C GLY A 65 -9.36 7.76 3.17
N ILE A 66 -10.16 8.82 3.28
CA ILE A 66 -11.37 8.82 4.11
C ILE A 66 -12.33 7.72 3.62
N ARG A 67 -12.59 7.65 2.32
CA ARG A 67 -13.45 6.64 1.71
C ARG A 67 -12.93 5.21 1.93
N LEU A 68 -11.62 5.02 1.78
CA LEU A 68 -11.00 3.71 2.02
C LEU A 68 -11.21 3.24 3.47
N ARG A 69 -11.00 4.11 4.45
CA ARG A 69 -11.24 3.79 5.86
C ARG A 69 -12.70 3.48 6.16
N GLU A 70 -13.63 4.21 5.56
CA GLU A 70 -15.06 3.93 5.64
C GLU A 70 -15.39 2.53 5.09
N TRP A 71 -14.87 2.18 3.91
CA TRP A 71 -15.07 0.86 3.31
C TRP A 71 -14.44 -0.28 4.12
N MET A 72 -13.32 -0.03 4.76
CA MET A 72 -12.69 -0.99 5.66
C MET A 72 -13.39 -1.10 7.01
N GLY A 73 -14.20 -0.11 7.38
CA GLY A 73 -14.87 -0.06 8.68
C GLY A 73 -13.93 0.15 9.85
N ILE A 74 -12.80 0.83 9.63
CA ILE A 74 -11.79 1.12 10.66
C ILE A 74 -11.56 2.62 10.81
N GLY A 75 -11.18 3.04 12.02
CA GLY A 75 -10.81 4.42 12.32
C GLY A 75 -9.34 4.70 12.04
N ASP A 76 -8.96 5.97 12.15
CA ASP A 76 -7.60 6.44 11.91
C ASP A 76 -6.57 5.78 12.83
N ALA A 77 -6.91 5.54 14.09
CA ALA A 77 -6.00 4.92 15.05
C ALA A 77 -5.53 3.53 14.62
N ASP A 78 -6.42 2.72 14.05
CA ASP A 78 -6.08 1.40 13.54
C ASP A 78 -5.42 1.48 12.17
N PHE A 79 -5.93 2.32 11.28
CA PHE A 79 -5.39 2.48 9.92
C PHE A 79 -3.92 2.95 9.94
N TYR A 80 -3.58 3.89 10.80
CA TYR A 80 -2.23 4.44 10.92
C TYR A 80 -1.36 3.72 11.95
N ASN A 81 -1.83 2.62 12.52
CA ASN A 81 -1.01 1.77 13.37
C ASN A 81 -0.19 0.79 12.52
N PRO A 82 1.14 0.99 12.37
CA PRO A 82 1.96 0.14 11.53
C PRO A 82 2.04 -1.31 12.03
N ALA A 83 1.73 -1.57 13.29
CA ALA A 83 1.64 -2.93 13.82
C ALA A 83 0.44 -3.72 13.24
N LYS A 84 -0.58 -3.03 12.75
CA LYS A 84 -1.81 -3.61 12.20
C LYS A 84 -1.87 -3.51 10.67
N VAL A 85 -1.54 -2.35 10.12
CA VAL A 85 -1.69 -2.01 8.70
C VAL A 85 -0.36 -1.55 8.12
N ALA A 86 0.11 -2.24 7.10
CA ALA A 86 1.23 -1.80 6.28
C ALA A 86 0.69 -1.02 5.06
N LEU A 87 1.32 0.11 4.78
CA LEU A 87 1.01 0.96 3.63
C LEU A 87 2.19 0.89 2.66
N VAL A 88 2.00 0.15 1.56
CA VAL A 88 3.05 -0.16 0.60
C VAL A 88 2.58 0.20 -0.81
N PRO A 89 2.58 1.48 -1.19
CA PRO A 89 2.17 1.90 -2.52
C PRO A 89 3.11 1.37 -3.61
N MET A 90 2.67 1.40 -4.86
CA MET A 90 3.50 1.01 -6.02
C MET A 90 4.70 1.93 -6.19
N GLY A 91 4.51 3.24 -5.96
CA GLY A 91 5.58 4.22 -5.85
C GLY A 91 5.53 4.90 -4.48
N PHE A 92 6.67 5.13 -3.85
CA PHE A 92 6.72 5.71 -2.51
C PHE A 92 6.78 7.24 -2.49
N CYS A 93 7.14 7.86 -3.61
CA CYS A 93 7.19 9.31 -3.73
C CYS A 93 6.08 9.85 -4.62
N PHE A 94 5.65 11.08 -4.36
CA PHE A 94 4.70 11.79 -5.20
C PHE A 94 5.31 12.02 -6.59
N PRO A 95 4.73 11.45 -7.67
CA PRO A 95 5.31 11.52 -9.01
C PRO A 95 5.03 12.83 -9.76
N GLY A 96 4.14 13.66 -9.25
CA GLY A 96 3.66 14.87 -9.90
C GLY A 96 2.23 14.76 -10.42
N THR A 97 1.69 15.88 -10.87
CA THR A 97 0.33 15.99 -11.41
C THR A 97 0.40 16.26 -12.92
N GLY A 98 -0.35 15.50 -13.69
CA GLY A 98 -0.51 15.68 -15.14
C GLY A 98 -1.84 16.35 -15.50
N LYS A 99 -2.20 16.31 -16.79
CA LYS A 99 -3.43 16.94 -17.31
C LYS A 99 -4.71 16.29 -16.80
N SER A 100 -4.67 15.01 -16.48
CA SER A 100 -5.85 14.21 -16.08
C SER A 100 -5.71 13.61 -14.67
N GLY A 101 -4.95 14.22 -13.80
CA GLY A 101 -4.70 13.76 -12.44
C GLY A 101 -3.23 13.43 -12.18
N ASP A 102 -2.97 12.73 -11.11
CA ASP A 102 -1.60 12.38 -10.74
C ASP A 102 -0.93 11.48 -11.79
N LEU A 103 0.35 11.70 -11.98
CA LEU A 103 1.16 10.89 -12.89
C LEU A 103 1.24 9.44 -12.38
N PRO A 104 1.56 8.48 -13.25
CA PRO A 104 1.81 7.10 -12.85
C PRO A 104 2.90 6.99 -11.79
N PRO A 105 2.86 5.96 -10.94
CA PRO A 105 3.96 5.70 -10.01
C PRO A 105 5.27 5.43 -10.77
N ARG A 106 6.38 5.83 -10.19
CA ARG A 106 7.69 5.58 -10.81
C ARG A 106 7.94 4.08 -10.93
N ARG A 107 8.38 3.66 -12.12
CA ARG A 107 8.59 2.25 -12.46
C ARG A 107 9.72 1.59 -11.69
N GLU A 108 10.68 2.38 -11.24
CA GLU A 108 11.88 1.92 -10.52
C GLU A 108 11.59 1.46 -9.11
N CYS A 109 10.51 1.98 -8.51
CA CYS A 109 10.24 1.85 -7.08
C CYS A 109 9.86 0.41 -6.68
N ALA A 110 8.82 -0.15 -7.27
CA ALA A 110 8.31 -1.47 -6.90
C ALA A 110 9.34 -2.61 -7.12
N PRO A 111 10.04 -2.69 -8.26
CA PRO A 111 11.07 -3.71 -8.45
C PRO A 111 12.21 -3.63 -7.42
N GLN A 112 12.54 -2.43 -6.96
CA GLN A 112 13.62 -2.21 -6.00
C GLN A 112 13.23 -2.62 -4.57
N TRP A 113 11.98 -2.35 -4.14
CA TRP A 113 11.61 -2.40 -2.73
C TRP A 113 10.58 -3.46 -2.36
N HIS A 114 9.63 -3.76 -3.24
CA HIS A 114 8.49 -4.62 -2.89
C HIS A 114 8.90 -6.05 -2.52
N GLY A 115 9.90 -6.62 -3.18
CA GLY A 115 10.42 -7.95 -2.85
C GLY A 115 11.01 -7.99 -1.44
N ARG A 116 11.82 -7.01 -1.08
CA ARG A 116 12.42 -6.89 0.26
C ARG A 116 11.33 -6.71 1.34
N ILE A 117 10.32 -5.89 1.05
CA ILE A 117 9.19 -5.68 1.98
C ILE A 117 8.40 -6.98 2.19
N ARG A 118 8.09 -7.71 1.12
CA ARG A 118 7.37 -9.00 1.24
C ARG A 118 8.09 -10.00 2.14
N ASN A 119 9.41 -10.00 2.14
CA ASN A 119 10.21 -10.91 2.94
C ASN A 119 10.14 -10.62 4.45
N VAL A 120 9.91 -9.37 4.83
CA VAL A 120 9.83 -8.96 6.25
C VAL A 120 8.40 -8.94 6.78
N LEU A 121 7.39 -8.85 5.91
CA LEU A 121 5.98 -8.89 6.30
C LEU A 121 5.55 -10.30 6.72
N PRO A 122 4.51 -10.42 7.59
CA PRO A 122 3.95 -11.72 7.94
C PRO A 122 3.52 -12.51 6.69
N PRO A 123 3.78 -13.84 6.65
CA PRO A 123 3.47 -14.66 5.47
C PRO A 123 1.97 -14.79 5.21
N ARG A 124 1.15 -14.79 6.25
CA ARG A 124 -0.31 -14.82 6.17
C ARG A 124 -0.86 -13.43 6.44
N ARG A 125 -1.18 -12.71 5.39
CA ARG A 125 -1.69 -11.36 5.42
C ARG A 125 -2.77 -11.15 4.37
N LEU A 126 -3.67 -10.21 4.62
CA LEU A 126 -4.61 -9.71 3.62
C LEU A 126 -3.94 -8.56 2.87
N THR A 127 -3.93 -8.62 1.55
CA THR A 127 -3.46 -7.53 0.69
C THR A 127 -4.63 -6.90 -0.05
N LEU A 128 -4.84 -5.60 0.15
CA LEU A 128 -5.80 -4.80 -0.59
C LEU A 128 -5.07 -4.07 -1.72
N LEU A 129 -5.49 -4.33 -2.95
CA LEU A 129 -4.93 -3.71 -4.15
C LEU A 129 -5.87 -2.61 -4.62
N VAL A 130 -5.47 -1.36 -4.44
CA VAL A 130 -6.27 -0.18 -4.73
C VAL A 130 -5.78 0.48 -6.01
N GLY A 131 -6.62 0.45 -7.04
CA GLY A 131 -6.32 1.02 -8.35
C GLY A 131 -5.64 0.06 -9.31
N THR A 132 -5.59 0.46 -10.58
CA THR A 132 -5.16 -0.40 -11.69
C THR A 132 -3.69 -0.79 -11.62
N TYR A 133 -2.81 0.09 -11.18
CA TYR A 133 -1.37 -0.19 -11.07
C TYR A 133 -1.09 -1.27 -10.02
N ALA A 134 -1.71 -1.19 -8.86
CA ALA A 134 -1.60 -2.21 -7.82
C ALA A 134 -2.19 -3.55 -8.27
N GLN A 135 -3.34 -3.52 -8.92
CA GLN A 135 -3.99 -4.73 -9.45
C GLN A 135 -3.15 -5.41 -10.52
N LYS A 136 -2.55 -4.65 -11.44
CA LYS A 136 -1.65 -5.20 -12.47
C LYS A 136 -0.42 -5.87 -11.87
N ALA A 137 0.09 -5.36 -10.77
CA ALA A 137 1.25 -5.93 -10.10
C ALA A 137 0.91 -7.15 -9.24
N GLY A 138 -0.24 -7.15 -8.57
CA GLY A 138 -0.60 -8.13 -7.55
C GLY A 138 -1.59 -9.21 -7.99
N LEU A 139 -2.24 -9.05 -9.14
CA LEU A 139 -3.21 -10.03 -9.65
C LEU A 139 -2.68 -10.80 -10.85
N PRO A 140 -3.06 -12.09 -10.99
CA PRO A 140 -2.87 -12.84 -12.22
C PRO A 140 -3.52 -12.14 -13.41
N LYS A 141 -3.00 -12.37 -14.63
CA LYS A 141 -3.47 -11.64 -15.84
C LYS A 141 -4.97 -11.78 -16.08
N GLU A 142 -5.52 -12.94 -15.81
CA GLU A 142 -6.94 -13.28 -15.98
C GLU A 142 -7.88 -12.51 -15.03
N HIS A 143 -7.34 -11.94 -13.96
CA HIS A 143 -8.08 -11.13 -12.98
C HIS A 143 -7.85 -9.62 -13.11
N ARG A 144 -7.07 -9.22 -14.12
CA ARG A 144 -6.83 -7.80 -14.39
C ARG A 144 -7.93 -7.27 -15.29
N GLY A 145 -8.69 -6.30 -14.78
CA GLY A 145 -9.77 -5.68 -15.53
C GLY A 145 -10.04 -4.27 -15.05
N ALA A 146 -11.10 -3.65 -15.58
CA ALA A 146 -11.61 -2.41 -15.01
C ALA A 146 -12.01 -2.66 -13.55
N VAL A 147 -11.86 -1.65 -12.70
CA VAL A 147 -12.16 -1.73 -11.25
C VAL A 147 -13.54 -2.31 -10.97
N THR A 148 -14.50 -2.10 -11.88
CA THR A 148 -15.86 -2.63 -11.82
C THR A 148 -15.99 -4.08 -12.33
N ALA A 149 -15.06 -4.57 -13.13
CA ALA A 149 -15.10 -5.93 -13.70
C ALA A 149 -14.47 -6.99 -12.80
N GLY A 150 -13.67 -6.59 -11.84
CA GLY A 150 -12.98 -7.49 -10.91
C GLY A 150 -13.81 -7.87 -9.68
N TRP A 151 -14.93 -7.20 -9.44
CA TRP A 151 -15.82 -7.56 -8.34
C TRP A 151 -16.78 -8.67 -8.79
N ARG A 152 -16.34 -9.90 -8.69
CA ARG A 152 -17.24 -11.04 -8.63
C ARG A 152 -17.39 -11.40 -7.16
N PRO A 153 -18.61 -11.38 -6.60
CA PRO A 153 -18.81 -11.99 -5.29
C PRO A 153 -18.34 -13.43 -5.40
N ARG A 154 -17.41 -13.85 -4.56
CA ARG A 154 -17.18 -15.29 -4.39
C ARG A 154 -18.55 -15.89 -4.15
N ARG A 155 -18.94 -16.86 -4.96
CA ARG A 155 -20.08 -17.71 -4.61
C ARG A 155 -19.79 -18.20 -3.20
N GLU A 156 -20.72 -17.92 -2.33
CA GLU A 156 -20.69 -18.33 -0.93
C GLU A 156 -20.28 -19.79 -0.84
N THR A 157 -19.07 -20.04 -0.37
CA THR A 157 -18.83 -21.29 0.34
C THR A 157 -19.57 -21.07 1.67
N SER A 158 -20.67 -21.76 1.80
CA SER A 158 -21.60 -21.78 2.92
C SER A 158 -20.91 -21.56 4.25
N TYR A 159 -21.13 -20.38 4.84
CA TYR A 159 -20.98 -20.19 6.27
C TYR A 159 -22.08 -21.03 6.92
N PRO A 160 -21.75 -21.91 7.87
CA PRO A 160 -22.80 -22.61 8.60
C PRO A 160 -23.67 -21.56 9.33
N PRO A 161 -24.99 -21.77 9.42
CA PRO A 161 -25.88 -20.84 10.10
C PRO A 161 -25.42 -20.70 11.54
N ARG A 162 -25.35 -19.45 12.02
CA ARG A 162 -25.12 -19.17 13.43
C ARG A 162 -26.23 -19.84 14.20
N GLY A 163 -25.87 -20.83 15.00
CA GLY A 163 -26.82 -21.44 15.94
C GLY A 163 -27.33 -20.35 16.90
N ASN A 164 -28.62 -20.23 16.98
CA ASN A 164 -29.28 -19.46 18.04
C ASN A 164 -28.92 -20.07 19.40
N VAL A 165 -28.31 -19.27 20.25
CA VAL A 165 -28.31 -19.48 21.70
C VAL A 165 -28.90 -18.23 22.29
#